data_23753185907f77a96e8fe7924a85783a
#
_entry.id   23753185907f77a96e8fe7924a85783a
#
_cell.length_a   1.000
_cell.length_b   1.000
_cell.length_c   1.000
_cell.angle_alpha   90.00
_cell.angle_beta   90.00
_cell.angle_gamma   90.00
#
_symmetry.space_group_name_H-M   'P 1'
#
loop_
_entity.id
_entity.type
_entity.pdbx_description
1 polymer ?
#
loop_
_entity_poly.entity_id
_entity_poly.type
_entity_poly.pdbx_seq_one_letter_code
_entity_poly.pdbx_strand_id
1 'polypeptide(L)'
;VDFVITKKFDKKFSKTKALDFIIKILNKKLNSRFIFVSNNFRFGNKREGNVNLLKKHEKSFNYKVIKPEPLIKNKKIVSSSLIRNLLEKGFLAKANNYLNRNWTIQGIVKKGRQVGKKIGFPTCNIDIKDYVLAKPGVYAVKVLRKNSNKYLKGIANLGYRPTFNQKKILLEVNLFNFSGNLYNKLLSVEF
;
A
#
# COMPACT_ATOMS: atom_id res chain seq x y z
N VAL A 1 -2.63 3.76 -14.85
CA VAL A 1 -4.02 3.34 -14.52
C VAL A 1 -4.89 4.58 -14.59
N ASP A 2 -5.87 4.57 -15.48
CA ASP A 2 -6.73 5.73 -15.73
C ASP A 2 -7.83 5.83 -14.67
N PHE A 3 -8.37 4.69 -14.24
CA PHE A 3 -9.43 4.64 -13.23
C PHE A 3 -9.19 3.54 -12.21
N VAL A 4 -9.60 3.80 -10.96
CA VAL A 4 -9.64 2.81 -9.88
C VAL A 4 -11.08 2.72 -9.37
N ILE A 5 -11.68 1.54 -9.47
CA ILE A 5 -13.03 1.28 -8.98
C ILE A 5 -12.93 0.59 -7.62
N THR A 6 -13.47 1.23 -6.59
CA THR A 6 -13.54 0.67 -5.25
C THR A 6 -14.96 0.24 -4.91
N LYS A 7 -15.11 -0.94 -4.33
CA LYS A 7 -16.40 -1.45 -3.84
C LYS A 7 -16.24 -1.94 -2.42
N LYS A 8 -17.10 -1.45 -1.51
CA LYS A 8 -17.14 -1.95 -0.14
C LYS A 8 -17.45 -3.45 -0.15
N PHE A 9 -16.58 -4.22 0.50
CA PHE A 9 -16.75 -5.68 0.63
C PHE A 9 -17.61 -5.97 1.87
N ASP A 10 -18.93 -5.87 1.69
CA ASP A 10 -19.92 -6.14 2.73
C ASP A 10 -20.48 -7.57 2.64
N LYS A 11 -21.32 -7.96 3.62
CA LYS A 11 -21.95 -9.29 3.64
C LYS A 11 -22.79 -9.57 2.38
N LYS A 12 -23.42 -8.57 1.77
CA LYS A 12 -24.20 -8.72 0.54
C LYS A 12 -23.29 -9.01 -0.65
N PHE A 13 -22.22 -8.23 -0.80
CA PHE A 13 -21.28 -8.42 -1.89
C PHE A 13 -20.49 -9.73 -1.77
N SER A 14 -20.10 -10.15 -0.55
CA SER A 14 -19.39 -11.41 -0.31
C SER A 14 -20.18 -12.66 -0.68
N LYS A 15 -21.54 -12.57 -0.72
CA LYS A 15 -22.43 -13.66 -1.16
C LYS A 15 -22.65 -13.71 -2.68
N THR A 16 -22.06 -12.81 -3.45
CA THR A 16 -22.18 -12.78 -4.92
C THR A 16 -21.55 -14.05 -5.49
N LYS A 17 -22.34 -14.87 -6.20
CA LYS A 17 -21.84 -16.07 -6.88
C LYS A 17 -20.87 -15.70 -7.99
N ALA A 18 -19.92 -16.59 -8.31
CA ALA A 18 -18.89 -16.32 -9.31
C ALA A 18 -19.49 -15.98 -10.68
N LEU A 19 -20.51 -16.71 -11.11
CA LEU A 19 -21.19 -16.43 -12.38
C LEU A 19 -21.90 -15.07 -12.36
N ASP A 20 -22.57 -14.73 -11.27
CA ASP A 20 -23.19 -13.41 -11.09
C ASP A 20 -22.17 -12.28 -11.16
N PHE A 21 -20.98 -12.50 -10.59
CA PHE A 21 -19.88 -11.53 -10.69
C PHE A 21 -19.44 -11.31 -12.14
N ILE A 22 -19.29 -12.39 -12.91
CA ILE A 22 -18.97 -12.31 -14.36
C ILE A 22 -20.07 -11.53 -15.10
N ILE A 23 -21.31 -11.93 -14.95
CA ILE A 23 -22.43 -11.33 -15.70
C ILE A 23 -22.68 -9.88 -15.29
N LYS A 24 -22.89 -9.66 -13.98
CA LYS A 24 -23.39 -8.38 -13.48
C LYS A 24 -22.29 -7.33 -13.35
N ILE A 25 -21.06 -7.74 -13.03
CA ILE A 25 -19.96 -6.81 -12.80
C ILE A 25 -19.07 -6.71 -14.04
N LEU A 26 -18.43 -7.80 -14.46
CA LEU A 26 -17.43 -7.75 -15.52
C LEU A 26 -18.08 -7.44 -16.89
N ASN A 27 -19.22 -8.07 -17.19
CA ASN A 27 -19.90 -7.84 -18.45
C ASN A 27 -20.82 -6.60 -18.39
N LYS A 28 -21.93 -6.64 -17.62
CA LYS A 28 -22.95 -5.58 -17.70
C LYS A 28 -22.47 -4.23 -17.19
N LYS A 29 -21.72 -4.17 -16.06
CA LYS A 29 -21.30 -2.88 -15.48
C LYS A 29 -20.00 -2.35 -16.06
N LEU A 30 -19.00 -3.21 -16.27
CA LEU A 30 -17.68 -2.79 -16.73
C LEU A 30 -17.49 -2.94 -18.23
N ASN A 31 -18.36 -3.70 -18.91
CA ASN A 31 -18.22 -4.03 -20.34
C ASN A 31 -16.78 -4.43 -20.70
N SER A 32 -16.20 -5.31 -19.85
CA SER A 32 -14.78 -5.68 -19.91
C SER A 32 -14.48 -6.39 -21.24
N ARG A 33 -13.46 -5.96 -21.96
CA ARG A 33 -12.95 -6.62 -23.17
C ARG A 33 -11.71 -7.48 -22.85
N PHE A 34 -10.89 -7.03 -21.92
CA PHE A 34 -9.71 -7.75 -21.45
C PHE A 34 -9.72 -7.83 -19.93
N ILE A 35 -9.48 -9.02 -19.39
CA ILE A 35 -9.47 -9.29 -17.95
C ILE A 35 -8.10 -9.84 -17.57
N PHE A 36 -7.30 -9.02 -16.89
CA PHE A 36 -5.97 -9.41 -16.43
C PHE A 36 -6.07 -9.97 -15.02
N VAL A 37 -5.62 -11.19 -14.82
CA VAL A 37 -5.67 -11.86 -13.52
C VAL A 37 -4.39 -12.67 -13.25
N SER A 38 -4.04 -12.82 -11.97
CA SER A 38 -2.94 -13.70 -11.56
C SER A 38 -3.32 -15.18 -11.65
N ASN A 39 -2.32 -16.07 -11.66
CA ASN A 39 -2.52 -17.52 -11.77
C ASN A 39 -3.45 -18.10 -10.69
N ASN A 40 -3.38 -17.57 -9.48
CA ASN A 40 -4.13 -18.04 -8.31
C ASN A 40 -5.33 -17.15 -7.98
N PHE A 41 -5.82 -16.37 -8.96
CA PHE A 41 -6.98 -15.50 -8.76
C PHE A 41 -8.22 -16.31 -8.40
N ARG A 42 -8.92 -15.86 -7.36
CA ARG A 42 -10.18 -16.42 -6.87
C ARG A 42 -11.19 -15.32 -6.63
N PHE A 43 -12.45 -15.57 -6.94
CA PHE A 43 -13.54 -14.62 -6.79
C PHE A 43 -14.87 -15.31 -6.52
N GLY A 44 -15.91 -14.53 -6.26
CA GLY A 44 -17.24 -15.05 -5.94
C GLY A 44 -17.37 -15.56 -4.51
N ASN A 45 -18.59 -16.00 -4.18
CA ASN A 45 -18.92 -16.52 -2.86
C ASN A 45 -18.00 -17.70 -2.52
N LYS A 46 -17.47 -17.72 -1.29
CA LYS A 46 -16.54 -18.77 -0.81
C LYS A 46 -15.36 -19.04 -1.77
N ARG A 47 -14.99 -18.06 -2.61
CA ARG A 47 -13.88 -18.16 -3.58
C ARG A 47 -14.10 -19.26 -4.64
N GLU A 48 -15.33 -19.58 -4.99
CA GLU A 48 -15.70 -20.64 -5.94
C GLU A 48 -15.20 -20.37 -7.37
N GLY A 49 -15.13 -19.11 -7.79
CA GLY A 49 -14.62 -18.69 -9.09
C GLY A 49 -13.10 -18.75 -9.19
N ASN A 50 -12.61 -19.10 -10.36
CA ASN A 50 -11.19 -19.16 -10.69
C ASN A 50 -10.93 -18.74 -12.15
N VAL A 51 -9.67 -18.75 -12.57
CA VAL A 51 -9.27 -18.37 -13.94
C VAL A 51 -9.93 -19.24 -15.00
N ASN A 52 -10.10 -20.54 -14.74
CA ASN A 52 -10.72 -21.46 -15.70
C ASN A 52 -12.20 -21.13 -15.92
N LEU A 53 -12.91 -20.76 -14.85
CA LEU A 53 -14.30 -20.30 -14.97
C LEU A 53 -14.40 -19.01 -15.81
N LEU A 54 -13.48 -18.05 -15.63
CA LEU A 54 -13.43 -16.87 -16.50
C LEU A 54 -13.21 -17.28 -17.95
N LYS A 55 -12.21 -18.12 -18.24
CA LYS A 55 -11.91 -18.57 -19.59
C LYS A 55 -13.09 -19.30 -20.25
N LYS A 56 -13.81 -20.13 -19.51
CA LYS A 56 -15.00 -20.85 -20.00
C LYS A 56 -16.04 -19.90 -20.59
N HIS A 57 -16.15 -18.69 -20.05
CA HIS A 57 -17.16 -17.71 -20.44
C HIS A 57 -16.65 -16.59 -21.38
N GLU A 58 -15.41 -16.69 -21.88
CA GLU A 58 -14.82 -15.70 -22.81
C GLU A 58 -15.71 -15.43 -24.02
N LYS A 59 -16.11 -16.52 -24.70
CA LYS A 59 -16.96 -16.41 -25.93
C LYS A 59 -18.34 -15.87 -25.59
N SER A 60 -18.96 -16.34 -24.51
CA SER A 60 -20.35 -15.98 -24.15
C SER A 60 -20.50 -14.50 -23.80
N PHE A 61 -19.46 -13.86 -23.28
CA PHE A 61 -19.50 -12.46 -22.83
C PHE A 61 -18.50 -11.56 -23.56
N ASN A 62 -17.91 -12.04 -24.65
CA ASN A 62 -17.04 -11.29 -25.56
C ASN A 62 -15.90 -10.55 -24.83
N TYR A 63 -15.19 -11.26 -23.94
CA TYR A 63 -13.96 -10.79 -23.32
C TYR A 63 -12.83 -11.81 -23.49
N LYS A 64 -11.60 -11.39 -23.24
CA LYS A 64 -10.40 -12.25 -23.22
C LYS A 64 -9.72 -12.20 -21.87
N VAL A 65 -9.40 -13.36 -21.32
CA VAL A 65 -8.66 -13.48 -20.05
C VAL A 65 -7.17 -13.55 -20.36
N ILE A 66 -6.42 -12.61 -19.80
CA ILE A 66 -4.98 -12.55 -19.92
C ILE A 66 -4.39 -12.88 -18.55
N LYS A 67 -3.49 -13.83 -18.55
CA LYS A 67 -2.77 -14.31 -17.37
C LYS A 67 -1.28 -14.04 -17.57
N PRO A 68 -0.79 -12.85 -17.16
CA PRO A 68 0.62 -12.53 -17.30
C PRO A 68 1.49 -13.49 -16.47
N GLU A 69 2.66 -13.82 -16.99
CA GLU A 69 3.66 -14.53 -16.21
C GLU A 69 4.11 -13.70 -15.00
N PRO A 70 4.40 -14.34 -13.86
CA PRO A 70 4.91 -13.63 -12.70
C PRO A 70 6.23 -12.92 -12.99
N LEU A 71 6.36 -11.69 -12.51
CA LEU A 71 7.63 -11.00 -12.59
C LEU A 71 8.68 -11.73 -11.73
N ILE A 72 9.75 -12.19 -12.38
CA ILE A 72 10.89 -12.82 -11.71
C ILE A 72 12.07 -11.85 -11.70
N LYS A 73 12.65 -11.63 -10.52
CA LYS A 73 13.87 -10.84 -10.34
C LYS A 73 14.79 -11.59 -9.37
N ASN A 74 16.07 -11.73 -9.72
CA ASN A 74 17.04 -12.48 -8.92
C ASN A 74 16.56 -13.90 -8.54
N LYS A 75 16.02 -14.63 -9.52
CA LYS A 75 15.45 -15.99 -9.36
C LYS A 75 14.29 -16.09 -8.35
N LYS A 76 13.66 -14.99 -7.98
CA LYS A 76 12.52 -14.96 -7.06
C LYS A 76 11.30 -14.29 -7.72
N ILE A 77 10.14 -14.87 -7.49
CA ILE A 77 8.88 -14.23 -7.91
C ILE A 77 8.67 -12.97 -7.06
N VAL A 78 8.53 -11.84 -7.72
CA VAL A 78 8.19 -10.57 -7.07
C VAL A 78 6.74 -10.62 -6.61
N SER A 79 6.52 -10.56 -5.31
CA SER A 79 5.19 -10.65 -4.71
C SER A 79 5.06 -9.72 -3.51
N SER A 80 3.83 -9.35 -3.18
CA SER A 80 3.55 -8.55 -1.97
C SER A 80 4.07 -9.23 -0.70
N SER A 81 4.01 -10.57 -0.61
CA SER A 81 4.51 -11.32 0.55
C SER A 81 6.04 -11.22 0.67
N LEU A 82 6.76 -11.32 -0.45
CA LEU A 82 8.22 -11.13 -0.46
C LEU A 82 8.60 -9.74 0.04
N ILE A 83 7.93 -8.71 -0.47
CA ILE A 83 8.22 -7.33 -0.09
C ILE A 83 7.89 -7.06 1.37
N ARG A 84 6.73 -7.51 1.88
CA ARG A 84 6.39 -7.38 3.30
C ARG A 84 7.44 -8.04 4.20
N ASN A 85 7.84 -9.26 3.89
CA ASN A 85 8.88 -9.96 4.66
C ASN A 85 10.22 -9.21 4.68
N LEU A 86 10.62 -8.61 3.55
CA LEU A 86 11.83 -7.80 3.49
C LEU A 86 11.72 -6.53 4.34
N LEU A 87 10.58 -5.85 4.33
CA LEU A 87 10.31 -4.67 5.16
C LEU A 87 10.35 -5.04 6.65
N GLU A 88 9.65 -6.09 7.06
CA GLU A 88 9.60 -6.59 8.44
C GLU A 88 10.98 -6.97 8.98
N LYS A 89 11.86 -7.49 8.11
CA LYS A 89 13.24 -7.82 8.45
C LYS A 89 14.20 -6.63 8.37
N GLY A 90 13.76 -5.47 7.89
CA GLY A 90 14.57 -4.25 7.76
C GLY A 90 15.46 -4.21 6.51
N PHE A 91 15.23 -5.11 5.54
CA PHE A 91 15.99 -5.12 4.28
C PHE A 91 15.40 -4.12 3.27
N LEU A 92 15.35 -2.83 3.65
CA LEU A 92 14.72 -1.79 2.85
C LEU A 92 15.31 -1.66 1.44
N ALA A 93 16.63 -1.65 1.30
CA ALA A 93 17.26 -1.56 -0.01
C ALA A 93 16.85 -2.69 -0.95
N LYS A 94 16.72 -3.92 -0.43
CA LYS A 94 16.22 -5.07 -1.20
C LYS A 94 14.74 -4.90 -1.54
N ALA A 95 13.91 -4.43 -0.59
CA ALA A 95 12.49 -4.16 -0.83
C ALA A 95 12.31 -3.11 -1.93
N ASN A 96 13.06 -1.99 -1.86
CA ASN A 96 13.05 -0.91 -2.85
C ASN A 96 13.44 -1.43 -4.24
N ASN A 97 14.46 -2.29 -4.31
CA ASN A 97 14.90 -2.90 -5.56
C ASN A 97 13.81 -3.78 -6.21
N TYR A 98 13.07 -4.59 -5.41
CA TYR A 98 11.93 -5.36 -5.92
C TYR A 98 10.72 -4.50 -6.27
N LEU A 99 10.48 -3.42 -5.53
CA LEU A 99 9.41 -2.45 -5.80
C LEU A 99 9.69 -1.58 -7.02
N ASN A 100 10.95 -1.49 -7.45
CA ASN A 100 11.46 -0.53 -8.44
C ASN A 100 11.14 0.94 -8.09
N ARG A 101 11.05 1.23 -6.80
CA ARG A 101 10.86 2.56 -6.20
C ARG A 101 11.19 2.51 -4.72
N ASN A 102 11.42 3.66 -4.12
CA ASN A 102 11.56 3.74 -2.67
C ASN A 102 10.23 3.39 -1.99
N TRP A 103 10.31 2.61 -0.92
CA TRP A 103 9.16 2.39 -0.06
C TRP A 103 8.77 3.70 0.61
N THR A 104 7.51 4.08 0.48
CA THR A 104 7.03 5.40 0.84
C THR A 104 5.81 5.30 1.74
N ILE A 105 5.81 6.06 2.82
CA ILE A 105 4.66 6.25 3.70
C ILE A 105 4.08 7.63 3.45
N GLN A 106 2.78 7.71 3.18
CA GLN A 106 2.05 8.96 3.06
C GLN A 106 1.09 9.12 4.23
N GLY A 107 1.06 10.31 4.82
CA GLY A 107 0.13 10.57 5.89
C GLY A 107 0.08 12.03 6.30
N ILE A 108 -0.99 12.37 7.00
CA ILE A 108 -1.21 13.71 7.53
C ILE A 108 -0.46 13.86 8.86
N VAL A 109 0.29 14.95 8.98
CA VAL A 109 1.00 15.28 10.22
C VAL A 109 0.01 15.62 11.32
N LYS A 110 0.05 14.86 12.40
CA LYS A 110 -0.77 15.06 13.60
C LYS A 110 0.04 15.71 14.72
N LYS A 111 -0.64 16.43 15.60
CA LYS A 111 -0.03 16.98 16.81
C LYS A 111 0.35 15.82 17.75
N GLY A 112 1.62 15.76 18.17
CA GLY A 112 2.14 14.81 19.16
C GLY A 112 2.32 15.46 20.52
N ARG A 113 3.06 14.80 21.42
CA ARG A 113 3.41 15.34 22.76
C ARG A 113 4.39 16.52 22.71
N GLN A 114 4.96 16.81 21.55
CA GLN A 114 5.91 17.91 21.31
C GLN A 114 7.19 17.86 22.18
N VAL A 115 7.56 16.69 22.69
CA VAL A 115 8.78 16.51 23.50
C VAL A 115 10.02 16.89 22.69
N GLY A 116 10.11 16.44 21.44
CA GLY A 116 11.22 16.80 20.54
C GLY A 116 11.37 18.31 20.34
N LYS A 117 10.25 19.04 20.25
CA LYS A 117 10.30 20.51 20.13
C LYS A 117 10.97 21.18 21.34
N LYS A 118 10.74 20.67 22.56
CA LYS A 118 11.32 21.21 23.80
C LYS A 118 12.85 21.03 23.88
N ILE A 119 13.38 20.02 23.17
CA ILE A 119 14.82 19.71 23.15
C ILE A 119 15.49 20.09 21.82
N GLY A 120 14.84 20.95 21.01
CA GLY A 120 15.42 21.45 19.76
C GLY A 120 15.24 20.57 18.53
N PHE A 121 14.56 19.42 18.64
CA PHE A 121 14.34 18.47 17.54
C PHE A 121 12.84 18.28 17.26
N PRO A 122 12.17 19.25 16.65
CA PRO A 122 10.74 19.13 16.36
C PRO A 122 10.48 17.96 15.42
N THR A 123 9.46 17.12 15.74
CA THR A 123 9.09 15.96 14.94
C THR A 123 7.67 16.05 14.37
N CYS A 124 7.52 15.57 13.15
CA CYS A 124 6.22 15.34 12.51
C CYS A 124 5.73 13.94 12.88
N ASN A 125 4.54 13.84 13.46
CA ASN A 125 3.94 12.56 13.84
C ASN A 125 2.95 12.11 12.76
N ILE A 126 3.17 10.95 12.16
CA ILE A 126 2.35 10.36 11.11
C ILE A 126 1.81 9.01 11.59
N ASP A 127 0.49 8.84 11.50
CA ASP A 127 -0.18 7.57 11.79
C ASP A 127 -0.03 6.62 10.61
N ILE A 128 0.47 5.40 10.86
CA ILE A 128 0.79 4.43 9.81
C ILE A 128 0.04 3.11 9.94
N LYS A 129 -1.10 3.12 10.62
CA LYS A 129 -1.92 1.92 10.88
C LYS A 129 -2.28 1.12 9.61
N ASP A 130 -2.36 1.79 8.46
CA ASP A 130 -2.74 1.19 7.19
C ASP A 130 -1.53 0.67 6.38
N TYR A 131 -0.32 0.79 6.94
CA TYR A 131 0.92 0.32 6.32
C TYR A 131 1.45 -0.95 6.99
N VAL A 132 2.19 -1.74 6.22
CA VAL A 132 3.02 -2.80 6.80
C VAL A 132 4.08 -2.15 7.68
N LEU A 133 4.22 -2.62 8.90
CA LEU A 133 5.29 -2.16 9.79
C LEU A 133 6.61 -2.74 9.31
N ALA A 134 7.50 -1.89 8.78
CA ALA A 134 8.89 -2.28 8.60
C ALA A 134 9.56 -2.47 9.96
N LYS A 135 10.73 -3.10 9.98
CA LYS A 135 11.49 -3.31 11.23
C LYS A 135 11.58 -1.99 12.01
N PRO A 136 11.15 -1.95 13.28
CA PRO A 136 11.28 -0.75 14.09
C PRO A 136 12.72 -0.26 14.16
N GLY A 137 12.91 1.06 14.10
CA GLY A 137 14.25 1.65 14.11
C GLY A 137 14.27 3.08 13.61
N VAL A 138 15.49 3.61 13.49
CA VAL A 138 15.76 4.97 13.00
C VAL A 138 16.28 4.87 11.56
N TYR A 139 15.73 5.70 10.67
CA TYR A 139 15.98 5.67 9.23
C TYR A 139 16.31 7.06 8.71
N ALA A 140 17.28 7.14 7.81
CA ALA A 140 17.46 8.32 6.97
C ALA A 140 16.36 8.35 5.91
N VAL A 141 15.68 9.49 5.76
CA VAL A 141 14.53 9.62 4.88
C VAL A 141 14.58 10.87 4.02
N LYS A 142 13.88 10.81 2.87
CA LYS A 142 13.54 11.97 2.06
C LYS A 142 12.05 12.25 2.21
N VAL A 143 11.69 13.49 2.39
CA VAL A 143 10.31 13.90 2.63
C VAL A 143 9.85 14.88 1.59
N LEU A 144 8.75 14.58 0.94
CA LEU A 144 8.10 15.43 -0.04
C LEU A 144 6.79 15.97 0.55
N ARG A 145 6.57 17.26 0.44
CA ARG A 145 5.30 17.92 0.80
C ARG A 145 4.35 17.87 -0.39
N LYS A 146 3.07 17.76 -0.14
CA LYS A 146 2.05 17.93 -1.20
C LYS A 146 2.26 19.27 -1.91
N ASN A 147 2.20 19.27 -3.23
CA ASN A 147 2.41 20.43 -4.10
C ASN A 147 3.82 21.03 -4.04
N SER A 148 4.83 20.22 -3.74
CA SER A 148 6.24 20.63 -3.79
C SER A 148 7.04 19.57 -4.53
N ASN A 149 7.97 20.01 -5.38
CA ASN A 149 8.93 19.12 -6.06
C ASN A 149 10.27 19.05 -5.31
N LYS A 150 10.41 19.77 -4.19
CA LYS A 150 11.64 19.82 -3.42
C LYS A 150 11.59 18.81 -2.26
N TYR A 151 12.51 17.85 -2.27
CA TYR A 151 12.71 16.93 -1.17
C TYR A 151 13.44 17.60 0.00
N LEU A 152 12.96 17.33 1.19
CA LEU A 152 13.62 17.63 2.46
C LEU A 152 14.30 16.36 2.98
N LYS A 153 15.50 16.48 3.53
CA LYS A 153 16.19 15.37 4.20
C LYS A 153 15.79 15.33 5.68
N GLY A 154 15.77 14.15 6.26
CA GLY A 154 15.44 14.00 7.68
C GLY A 154 15.77 12.63 8.23
N ILE A 155 15.46 12.47 9.51
CA ILE A 155 15.54 11.19 10.25
C ILE A 155 14.12 10.82 10.66
N ALA A 156 13.77 9.56 10.47
CA ALA A 156 12.49 9.01 10.88
C ALA A 156 12.68 7.91 11.93
N ASN A 157 11.98 8.01 13.04
CA ASN A 157 11.83 6.95 14.02
C ASN A 157 10.52 6.21 13.74
N LEU A 158 10.62 4.94 13.36
CA LEU A 158 9.51 4.04 13.12
C LEU A 158 9.40 3.05 14.27
N GLY A 159 8.29 3.01 14.97
CA GLY A 159 8.18 2.10 16.09
C GLY A 159 6.84 2.11 16.81
N TYR A 160 6.79 1.34 17.88
CA TYR A 160 5.63 1.29 18.76
C TYR A 160 5.72 2.38 19.83
N ARG A 161 4.63 3.08 20.02
CA ARG A 161 4.46 3.96 21.16
C ARG A 161 3.61 3.27 22.21
N PRO A 162 4.13 3.03 23.41
CA PRO A 162 3.30 2.53 24.51
C PRO A 162 2.24 3.60 24.85
N THR A 163 0.98 3.20 24.81
CA THR A 163 -0.16 3.96 25.35
C THR A 163 -0.88 3.07 26.33
N PHE A 164 -1.62 3.64 27.29
CA PHE A 164 -2.24 2.91 28.39
C PHE A 164 -3.07 1.68 27.98
N ASN A 165 -3.59 1.61 26.73
CA ASN A 165 -4.44 0.51 26.31
C ASN A 165 -4.08 -0.14 24.96
N GLN A 166 -3.11 0.37 24.18
CA GLN A 166 -2.74 -0.19 22.88
C GLN A 166 -1.33 0.22 22.44
N LYS A 167 -0.63 -0.68 21.76
CA LYS A 167 0.63 -0.35 21.05
C LYS A 167 0.28 0.42 19.77
N LYS A 168 0.38 1.74 19.80
CA LYS A 168 0.18 2.54 18.60
C LYS A 168 1.46 2.57 17.78
N ILE A 169 1.35 2.22 16.49
CA ILE A 169 2.45 2.35 15.54
C ILE A 169 2.53 3.81 15.10
N LEU A 170 3.70 4.40 15.18
CA LEU A 170 3.92 5.80 14.87
C LEU A 170 5.20 5.98 14.06
N LEU A 171 5.13 6.89 13.10
CA LEU A 171 6.28 7.41 12.38
C LEU A 171 6.51 8.85 12.85
N GLU A 172 7.66 9.08 13.49
CA GLU A 172 8.11 10.40 13.94
C GLU A 172 9.25 10.85 13.05
N VAL A 173 9.07 11.97 12.33
CA VAL A 173 10.05 12.47 11.37
C VAL A 173 10.58 13.82 11.82
N ASN A 174 11.89 13.94 12.00
CA ASN A 174 12.61 15.21 12.15
C ASN A 174 13.21 15.62 10.81
N LEU A 175 12.94 16.84 10.37
CA LEU A 175 13.44 17.38 9.11
C LEU A 175 14.64 18.29 9.36
N PHE A 176 15.69 18.09 8.58
CA PHE A 176 16.90 18.92 8.66
C PHE A 176 16.70 20.25 7.97
N ASN A 177 17.22 21.30 8.57
CA ASN A 177 17.20 22.66 8.00
C ASN A 177 15.80 23.11 7.54
N PHE A 178 14.78 22.75 8.31
CA PHE A 178 13.41 23.13 8.05
C PHE A 178 12.79 23.84 9.25
N SER A 179 12.31 25.06 9.01
CA SER A 179 11.48 25.80 9.93
C SER A 179 10.10 26.01 9.29
N GLY A 180 9.04 25.75 10.03
CA GLY A 180 7.69 25.94 9.55
C GLY A 180 6.67 24.98 10.17
N ASN A 181 5.40 25.29 9.93
CA ASN A 181 4.30 24.49 10.44
C ASN A 181 3.84 23.45 9.39
N LEU A 182 3.91 22.18 9.76
CA LEU A 182 3.47 21.06 8.92
C LEU A 182 2.22 20.34 9.47
N TYR A 183 1.62 20.80 10.54
CA TYR A 183 0.39 20.20 11.07
C TYR A 183 -0.71 20.23 10.03
N ASN A 184 -1.47 19.15 9.95
CA ASN A 184 -2.53 18.89 8.97
C ASN A 184 -2.06 18.90 7.50
N LYS A 185 -0.76 18.89 7.23
CA LYS A 185 -0.22 18.74 5.88
C LYS A 185 0.05 17.30 5.56
N LEU A 186 -0.19 16.90 4.31
CA LEU A 186 0.15 15.59 3.78
C LEU A 186 1.64 15.55 3.44
N LEU A 187 2.35 14.59 4.00
CA LEU A 187 3.75 14.30 3.69
C LEU A 187 3.88 12.93 3.05
N SER A 188 4.83 12.79 2.13
CA SER A 188 5.33 11.53 1.59
C SER A 188 6.74 11.32 2.12
N VAL A 189 6.94 10.27 2.89
CA VAL A 189 8.22 9.92 3.53
C VAL A 189 8.80 8.70 2.82
N GLU A 190 9.91 8.87 2.13
CA GLU A 190 10.63 7.84 1.39
C GLU A 190 11.80 7.30 2.22
N PHE A 191 11.91 5.98 2.26
CA PHE A 191 12.91 5.23 3.01
C PHE A 191 13.97 4.62 2.10
#